data_f71a8434eac77b47e7a29d5dbbbc246d
#
_entry.id   f71a8434eac77b47e7a29d5dbbbc246d
#
_cell.length_a   1.000
_cell.length_b   1.000
_cell.length_c   1.000
_cell.angle_alpha   90.00
_cell.angle_beta   90.00
_cell.angle_gamma   90.00
#
_symmetry.space_group_name_H-M   'P 1'
#
loop_
_entity.id
_entity.type
_entity.pdbx_description
1 polymer ?
#
loop_
_entity_poly.entity_id
_entity_poly.type
_entity_poly.pdbx_seq_one_letter_code
_entity_poly.pdbx_strand_id
1 'polypeptide(L)'
;MGSSVYLALDGLSQAAASSETFEADLSQLQWATARLDADIQALISRPRWGESGAAGDFLGRATSLGGVRSGWANPTAQPRAQLQRFQWQWQAGRLERLFWPRLHEQSGDQVRTETVLASVSDWSLRYYDAQNGWRSVWTPRSNQRLPEAVEYAFVHPRFGAIRRRLVID
;
A
#
# COMPACT_ATOMS: atom_id res chain seq x y z
N MET A 1 -43.68 3.00 34.97
CA MET A 1 -43.58 2.89 33.48
C MET A 1 -42.43 3.67 32.90
N GLY A 2 -41.23 3.60 33.44
CA GLY A 2 -40.05 4.33 32.96
C GLY A 2 -38.92 3.47 32.40
N SER A 3 -39.01 2.14 32.55
CA SER A 3 -37.85 1.27 32.25
C SER A 3 -37.71 0.88 30.76
N SER A 4 -38.81 0.82 30.02
CA SER A 4 -38.78 0.35 28.62
C SER A 4 -38.22 1.40 27.61
N VAL A 5 -38.34 2.67 27.94
CA VAL A 5 -37.89 3.76 27.05
C VAL A 5 -36.35 3.90 27.10
N TYR A 6 -35.75 3.70 28.26
CA TYR A 6 -34.30 3.76 28.42
C TYR A 6 -33.57 2.62 27.69
N LEU A 7 -34.12 1.40 27.76
CA LEU A 7 -33.55 0.24 27.04
C LEU A 7 -33.65 0.39 25.52
N ALA A 8 -34.68 1.02 24.99
CA ALA A 8 -34.83 1.26 23.57
C ALA A 8 -33.84 2.35 23.06
N LEU A 9 -33.60 3.40 23.86
CA LEU A 9 -32.65 4.46 23.54
C LEU A 9 -31.22 3.96 23.60
N ASP A 10 -30.88 3.13 24.58
CA ASP A 10 -29.53 2.50 24.64
C ASP A 10 -29.29 1.55 23.46
N GLY A 11 -30.27 0.75 23.08
CA GLY A 11 -30.18 -0.14 21.93
C GLY A 11 -30.00 0.62 20.60
N LEU A 12 -30.73 1.72 20.41
CA LEU A 12 -30.59 2.59 19.25
C LEU A 12 -29.22 3.30 19.22
N SER A 13 -28.76 3.76 20.36
CA SER A 13 -27.44 4.40 20.50
C SER A 13 -26.30 3.42 20.18
N GLN A 14 -26.39 2.19 20.69
CA GLN A 14 -25.42 1.13 20.41
C GLN A 14 -25.45 0.70 18.92
N ALA A 15 -26.62 0.59 18.32
CA ALA A 15 -26.77 0.27 16.91
C ALA A 15 -26.20 1.39 16.02
N ALA A 16 -26.44 2.65 16.34
CA ALA A 16 -25.87 3.80 15.64
C ALA A 16 -24.33 3.83 15.75
N ALA A 17 -23.78 3.66 16.96
CA ALA A 17 -22.33 3.61 17.17
C ALA A 17 -21.67 2.44 16.44
N SER A 18 -22.33 1.26 16.39
CA SER A 18 -21.85 0.10 15.62
C SER A 18 -21.85 0.37 14.11
N SER A 19 -22.85 1.07 13.58
CA SER A 19 -22.94 1.46 12.17
C SER A 19 -21.86 2.46 11.81
N GLU A 20 -21.63 3.49 12.63
CA GLU A 20 -20.57 4.48 12.43
C GLU A 20 -19.18 3.83 12.41
N THR A 21 -18.92 2.90 13.34
CA THR A 21 -17.65 2.15 13.39
C THR A 21 -17.47 1.30 12.13
N PHE A 22 -18.53 0.63 11.66
CA PHE A 22 -18.51 -0.16 10.44
C PHE A 22 -18.18 0.70 9.21
N GLU A 23 -18.85 1.85 9.08
CA GLU A 23 -18.60 2.77 7.96
C GLU A 23 -17.19 3.35 8.01
N ALA A 24 -16.66 3.68 9.17
CA ALA A 24 -15.30 4.16 9.35
C ALA A 24 -14.25 3.10 8.94
N ASP A 25 -14.43 1.85 9.40
CA ASP A 25 -13.54 0.74 9.04
C ASP A 25 -13.60 0.44 7.54
N LEU A 26 -14.79 0.46 6.94
CA LEU A 26 -14.97 0.26 5.50
C LEU A 26 -14.30 1.36 4.69
N SER A 27 -14.49 2.61 5.08
CA SER A 27 -13.86 3.77 4.42
C SER A 27 -12.33 3.70 4.51
N GLN A 28 -11.80 3.32 5.68
CA GLN A 28 -10.35 3.15 5.86
C GLN A 28 -9.81 2.02 4.99
N LEU A 29 -10.49 0.88 4.92
CA LEU A 29 -10.10 -0.23 4.05
C LEU A 29 -10.11 0.17 2.58
N GLN A 30 -11.18 0.83 2.14
CA GLN A 30 -11.31 1.31 0.75
C GLN A 30 -10.21 2.31 0.40
N TRP A 31 -9.93 3.26 1.29
CA TRP A 31 -8.87 4.24 1.09
C TRP A 31 -7.48 3.57 1.03
N ALA A 32 -7.22 2.63 1.93
CA ALA A 32 -5.95 1.91 1.98
C ALA A 32 -5.70 1.09 0.71
N THR A 33 -6.70 0.33 0.27
CA THR A 33 -6.60 -0.48 -0.95
C THR A 33 -6.47 0.40 -2.20
N ALA A 34 -7.24 1.47 -2.31
CA ALA A 34 -7.14 2.41 -3.42
C ALA A 34 -5.75 3.07 -3.50
N ARG A 35 -5.16 3.40 -2.35
CA ARG A 35 -3.82 3.98 -2.29
C ARG A 35 -2.74 3.00 -2.71
N LEU A 36 -2.82 1.76 -2.24
CA LEU A 36 -1.89 0.70 -2.63
C LEU A 36 -2.02 0.39 -4.13
N ASP A 37 -3.24 0.26 -4.64
CA ASP A 37 -3.50 0.04 -6.06
C ASP A 37 -2.91 1.17 -6.91
N ALA A 38 -3.13 2.42 -6.51
CA ALA A 38 -2.62 3.58 -7.23
C ALA A 38 -1.07 3.63 -7.25
N ASP A 39 -0.42 3.25 -6.16
CA ASP A 39 1.05 3.18 -6.11
C ASP A 39 1.58 2.08 -7.03
N ILE A 40 0.94 0.91 -7.05
CA ILE A 40 1.32 -0.21 -7.91
C ILE A 40 1.09 0.12 -9.39
N GLN A 41 -0.06 0.67 -9.76
CA GLN A 41 -0.40 1.00 -11.14
C GLN A 41 0.42 2.16 -11.70
N ALA A 42 0.91 3.05 -10.84
CA ALA A 42 1.75 4.18 -11.24
C ALA A 42 3.26 3.85 -11.22
N LEU A 43 3.63 2.60 -10.98
CA LEU A 43 5.03 2.15 -11.02
C LEU A 43 5.67 2.45 -12.36
N ILE A 44 6.88 2.94 -12.31
CA ILE A 44 7.71 3.14 -13.49
C ILE A 44 9.04 2.43 -13.34
N SER A 45 9.54 1.91 -14.46
CA SER A 45 10.89 1.36 -14.53
C SER A 45 11.90 2.51 -14.59
N ARG A 46 12.64 2.72 -13.50
CA ARG A 46 13.68 3.73 -13.44
C ARG A 46 14.86 3.25 -12.62
N PRO A 47 16.05 3.07 -13.24
CA PRO A 47 17.26 2.74 -12.51
C PRO A 47 17.64 3.86 -11.54
N ARG A 48 18.18 3.52 -10.40
CA ARG A 48 18.83 4.48 -9.52
C ARG A 48 20.06 5.05 -10.23
N TRP A 49 20.14 6.37 -10.28
CA TRP A 49 21.31 7.05 -10.79
C TRP A 49 22.46 6.94 -9.77
N GLY A 50 23.61 6.40 -10.17
CA GLY A 50 24.84 6.43 -9.37
C GLY A 50 25.21 5.15 -8.63
N GLU A 51 24.38 4.11 -8.63
CA GLU A 51 24.76 2.79 -8.10
C GLU A 51 24.87 1.76 -9.24
N SER A 52 26.01 1.13 -9.36
CA SER A 52 26.19 -0.04 -10.23
C SER A 52 25.46 -1.23 -9.63
N GLY A 53 24.26 -1.50 -10.16
CA GLY A 53 23.45 -2.64 -9.78
C GLY A 53 21.96 -2.30 -9.60
N ALA A 54 21.16 -3.32 -9.52
CA ALA A 54 19.69 -3.32 -9.51
C ALA A 54 19.01 -2.55 -8.35
N ALA A 55 19.70 -1.73 -7.61
CA ALA A 55 19.24 -1.11 -6.36
C ALA A 55 18.27 0.08 -6.54
N GLY A 56 17.84 0.40 -7.72
CA GLY A 56 16.97 1.56 -7.98
C GLY A 56 15.62 1.25 -8.54
N ASP A 57 15.44 0.05 -9.00
CA ASP A 57 14.22 -0.42 -9.60
C ASP A 57 13.24 -0.97 -8.55
N PHE A 58 12.11 -1.43 -9.02
CA PHE A 58 11.13 -2.11 -8.20
C PHE A 58 11.73 -3.36 -7.53
N LEU A 59 11.60 -3.45 -6.22
CA LEU A 59 11.97 -4.61 -5.43
C LEU A 59 10.74 -5.15 -4.74
N GLY A 60 10.51 -6.45 -4.89
CA GLY A 60 9.39 -7.16 -4.29
C GLY A 60 9.84 -8.30 -3.39
N ARG A 61 9.24 -8.37 -2.19
CA ARG A 61 9.36 -9.48 -1.24
C ARG A 61 7.96 -9.92 -0.81
N ALA A 62 7.86 -11.04 -0.12
CA ALA A 62 6.57 -11.53 0.38
C ALA A 62 5.84 -10.54 1.30
N THR A 63 6.57 -9.71 2.05
CA THR A 63 6.02 -8.78 3.03
C THR A 63 6.23 -7.30 2.71
N SER A 64 6.94 -6.99 1.62
CA SER A 64 7.21 -5.62 1.21
C SER A 64 7.40 -5.47 -0.29
N LEU A 65 7.01 -4.34 -0.82
CA LEU A 65 7.32 -3.91 -2.17
C LEU A 65 7.72 -2.44 -2.18
N GLY A 66 8.59 -2.06 -3.09
CA GLY A 66 9.01 -0.67 -3.21
C GLY A 66 9.53 -0.34 -4.60
N GLY A 67 9.40 0.91 -4.98
CA GLY A 67 9.81 1.38 -6.29
C GLY A 67 9.62 2.89 -6.44
N VAL A 68 9.59 3.33 -7.69
CA VAL A 68 9.31 4.71 -8.06
C VAL A 68 7.98 4.75 -8.81
N ARG A 69 7.13 5.69 -8.43
CA ARG A 69 5.87 5.98 -9.12
C ARG A 69 5.91 7.32 -9.82
N SER A 70 5.13 7.43 -10.89
CA SER A 70 4.80 8.70 -11.56
C SER A 70 3.57 9.38 -10.93
N GLY A 71 3.25 10.59 -11.40
CA GLY A 71 1.99 11.26 -11.05
C GLY A 71 1.92 11.79 -9.62
N TRP A 72 3.05 12.07 -8.99
CA TRP A 72 3.04 12.75 -7.70
C TRP A 72 2.57 14.20 -7.85
N ALA A 73 1.33 14.46 -7.44
CA ALA A 73 0.71 15.78 -7.57
C ALA A 73 1.60 16.90 -6.99
N ASN A 74 1.82 17.94 -7.79
CA ASN A 74 2.60 19.12 -7.43
C ASN A 74 1.80 20.40 -7.68
N PRO A 75 0.68 20.60 -6.94
CA PRO A 75 -0.23 21.72 -7.18
C PRO A 75 0.38 23.10 -6.93
N THR A 76 1.46 23.16 -6.14
CA THR A 76 2.17 24.39 -5.80
C THR A 76 3.40 24.63 -6.67
N ALA A 77 3.57 23.85 -7.75
CA ALA A 77 4.70 23.96 -8.70
C ALA A 77 6.08 24.05 -8.01
N GLN A 78 6.26 23.32 -6.92
CA GLN A 78 7.56 23.27 -6.23
C GLN A 78 8.63 22.67 -7.16
N PRO A 79 9.90 23.06 -7.05
CA PRO A 79 10.99 22.53 -7.85
C PRO A 79 11.36 21.10 -7.42
N ARG A 80 10.47 20.16 -7.68
CA ARG A 80 10.66 18.72 -7.43
C ARG A 80 10.14 17.89 -8.59
N ALA A 81 10.68 16.70 -8.76
CA ALA A 81 10.18 15.77 -9.76
C ALA A 81 8.74 15.32 -9.43
N GLN A 82 7.93 15.07 -10.46
CA GLN A 82 6.61 14.44 -10.32
C GLN A 82 6.69 12.94 -10.01
N LEU A 83 7.87 12.47 -9.67
CA LEU A 83 8.19 11.11 -9.32
C LEU A 83 8.37 11.00 -7.82
N GLN A 84 7.86 9.91 -7.24
CA GLN A 84 7.97 9.63 -5.82
C GLN A 84 8.53 8.23 -5.60
N ARG A 85 9.55 8.12 -4.76
CA ARG A 85 10.00 6.83 -4.23
C ARG A 85 9.10 6.45 -3.07
N PHE A 86 8.63 5.19 -3.07
CA PHE A 86 7.78 4.65 -2.03
C PHE A 86 8.16 3.21 -1.70
N GLN A 87 7.69 2.77 -0.54
CA GLN A 87 7.73 1.37 -0.12
C GLN A 87 6.48 1.06 0.70
N TRP A 88 5.89 -0.07 0.45
CA TRP A 88 4.89 -0.68 1.32
C TRP A 88 5.52 -1.83 2.08
N GLN A 89 5.23 -1.93 3.36
CA GLN A 89 5.69 -3.02 4.20
C GLN A 89 4.61 -3.43 5.19
N TRP A 90 4.58 -4.72 5.49
CA TRP A 90 3.79 -5.26 6.57
C TRP A 90 4.70 -5.63 7.72
N GLN A 91 4.44 -5.11 8.92
CA GLN A 91 5.23 -5.34 10.11
C GLN A 91 4.34 -5.33 11.35
N ALA A 92 4.43 -6.39 12.15
CA ALA A 92 3.70 -6.51 13.43
C ALA A 92 2.20 -6.21 13.32
N GLY A 93 1.53 -6.76 12.30
CA GLY A 93 0.10 -6.58 12.07
C GLY A 93 -0.30 -5.22 11.46
N ARG A 94 0.67 -4.38 11.09
CA ARG A 94 0.41 -3.08 10.46
C ARG A 94 0.88 -3.07 9.02
N LEU A 95 0.06 -2.52 8.16
CA LEU A 95 0.43 -2.16 6.80
C LEU A 95 0.88 -0.70 6.80
N GLU A 96 2.13 -0.49 6.45
CA GLU A 96 2.76 0.82 6.49
C GLU A 96 3.22 1.24 5.09
N ARG A 97 3.07 2.52 4.79
CA ARG A 97 3.60 3.16 3.60
C ARG A 97 4.75 4.10 3.98
N LEU A 98 5.92 3.83 3.42
CA LEU A 98 7.08 4.69 3.51
C LEU A 98 7.20 5.49 2.22
N PHE A 99 7.56 6.76 2.31
CA PHE A 99 7.83 7.57 1.14
C PHE A 99 8.93 8.59 1.40
N TRP A 100 9.66 8.89 0.35
CA TRP A 100 10.79 9.82 0.40
C TRP A 100 10.41 11.14 -0.26
N PRO A 101 10.75 12.28 0.36
CA PRO A 101 10.45 13.60 -0.22
C PRO A 101 11.26 13.87 -1.49
N ARG A 102 12.35 13.15 -1.70
CA ARG A 102 13.23 13.23 -2.89
C ARG A 102 13.54 11.86 -3.45
N LEU A 103 13.81 11.79 -4.76
CA LEU A 103 14.19 10.54 -5.43
C LEU A 103 15.57 10.04 -4.98
N HIS A 104 16.52 10.96 -4.80
CA HIS A 104 17.85 10.68 -4.33
C HIS A 104 17.97 11.08 -2.87
N GLU A 105 18.43 10.17 -2.04
CA GLU A 105 18.70 10.45 -0.64
C GLU A 105 19.83 11.50 -0.55
N GLN A 106 19.54 12.61 0.10
CA GLN A 106 20.54 13.56 0.54
C GLN A 106 20.75 13.41 2.03
N SER A 107 21.94 13.76 2.50
CA SER A 107 22.25 13.77 3.93
C SER A 107 21.21 14.64 4.66
N GLY A 108 20.43 14.04 5.55
CA GLY A 108 19.36 14.70 6.30
C GLY A 108 17.92 14.48 5.80
N ASP A 109 17.73 13.79 4.65
CA ASP A 109 16.38 13.41 4.23
C ASP A 109 15.80 12.34 5.17
N GLN A 110 14.65 12.67 5.77
CA GLN A 110 13.93 11.71 6.61
C GLN A 110 12.84 11.02 5.78
N VAL A 111 12.85 9.69 5.81
CA VAL A 111 11.75 8.89 5.30
C VAL A 111 10.50 9.15 6.13
N ARG A 112 9.38 9.36 5.48
CA ARG A 112 8.08 9.50 6.13
C ARG A 112 7.39 8.15 6.14
N THR A 113 6.88 7.74 7.30
CA THR A 113 6.15 6.50 7.50
C THR A 113 4.72 6.81 7.92
N GLU A 114 3.78 6.15 7.27
CA GLU A 114 2.35 6.27 7.53
C GLU A 114 1.78 4.87 7.77
N THR A 115 1.15 4.64 8.91
CA THR A 115 0.37 3.41 9.13
C THR A 115 -0.96 3.55 8.42
N VAL A 116 -1.20 2.70 7.42
CA VAL A 116 -2.38 2.77 6.55
C VAL A 116 -3.49 1.87 7.04
N LEU A 117 -3.15 0.67 7.48
CA LEU A 117 -4.08 -0.26 8.14
C LEU A 117 -3.41 -0.86 9.37
N ALA A 118 -4.17 -0.97 10.46
CA ALA A 118 -3.79 -1.70 11.65
C ALA A 118 -4.51 -3.06 11.71
N SER A 119 -3.97 -3.97 12.52
CA SER A 119 -4.59 -5.26 12.82
C SER A 119 -4.87 -6.15 11.61
N VAL A 120 -4.02 -6.08 10.58
CA VAL A 120 -4.06 -6.98 9.41
C VAL A 120 -3.20 -8.21 9.66
N SER A 121 -3.69 -9.38 9.27
CA SER A 121 -2.95 -10.64 9.32
C SER A 121 -2.81 -11.27 7.94
N ASP A 122 -2.02 -12.34 7.87
CA ASP A 122 -1.83 -13.17 6.67
C ASP A 122 -1.49 -12.37 5.39
N TRP A 123 -0.70 -11.30 5.58
CA TRP A 123 -0.24 -10.48 4.49
C TRP A 123 0.67 -11.27 3.57
N SER A 124 0.43 -11.19 2.26
CA SER A 124 1.28 -11.79 1.25
C SER A 124 1.30 -10.96 -0.03
N LEU A 125 2.46 -10.96 -0.69
CA LEU A 125 2.69 -10.36 -1.99
C LEU A 125 3.20 -11.43 -2.96
N ARG A 126 2.71 -11.39 -4.19
CA ARG A 126 3.21 -12.20 -5.30
C ARG A 126 3.33 -11.36 -6.56
N TYR A 127 4.30 -11.72 -7.38
CA TYR A 127 4.69 -11.02 -8.59
C TYR A 127 4.63 -11.98 -9.77
N TYR A 128 3.99 -11.56 -10.85
CA TYR A 128 3.85 -12.39 -12.04
C TYR A 128 4.97 -12.12 -13.04
N ASP A 129 5.59 -13.22 -13.44
CA ASP A 129 6.62 -13.29 -14.47
C ASP A 129 6.08 -14.18 -15.60
N ALA A 130 6.00 -13.67 -16.84
CA ALA A 130 5.46 -14.43 -17.97
C ALA A 130 6.19 -15.76 -18.21
N GLN A 131 7.46 -15.85 -17.88
CA GLN A 131 8.26 -17.05 -18.09
C GLN A 131 8.18 -18.06 -16.93
N ASN A 132 8.03 -17.55 -15.69
CA ASN A 132 8.17 -18.35 -14.47
C ASN A 132 6.90 -18.37 -13.60
N GLY A 133 5.83 -17.70 -14.01
CA GLY A 133 4.59 -17.59 -13.25
C GLY A 133 4.69 -16.74 -11.98
N TRP A 134 3.85 -17.05 -11.00
CA TRP A 134 3.78 -16.29 -9.75
C TRP A 134 4.95 -16.60 -8.81
N ARG A 135 5.60 -15.54 -8.32
CA ARG A 135 6.76 -15.58 -7.43
C ARG A 135 6.54 -14.71 -6.19
N SER A 136 7.11 -15.10 -5.06
CA SER A 136 7.07 -14.33 -3.80
C SER A 136 8.18 -13.29 -3.67
N VAL A 137 9.14 -13.31 -4.59
CA VAL A 137 10.25 -12.35 -4.66
C VAL A 137 10.39 -11.85 -6.08
N TRP A 138 10.55 -10.55 -6.22
CA TRP A 138 10.89 -9.91 -7.48
C TRP A 138 12.21 -9.16 -7.39
N THR A 139 13.10 -9.48 -8.30
CA THR A 139 14.35 -8.77 -8.52
C THR A 139 14.39 -8.34 -9.99
N PRO A 140 14.63 -7.07 -10.30
CA PRO A 140 14.67 -6.58 -11.68
C PRO A 140 15.76 -7.27 -12.48
N ARG A 141 15.49 -7.50 -13.76
CA ARG A 141 16.42 -8.07 -14.75
C ARG A 141 16.65 -7.05 -15.85
N SER A 142 17.70 -7.26 -16.63
CA SER A 142 18.05 -6.36 -17.76
C SER A 142 16.94 -6.23 -18.80
N ASN A 143 16.18 -7.32 -19.03
CA ASN A 143 15.08 -7.39 -20.00
C ASN A 143 13.68 -7.24 -19.38
N GLN A 144 13.55 -7.29 -18.06
CA GLN A 144 12.26 -7.17 -17.36
C GLN A 144 12.48 -6.56 -15.97
N ARG A 145 12.23 -5.27 -15.86
CA ARG A 145 12.46 -4.52 -14.62
C ARG A 145 11.26 -4.54 -13.67
N LEU A 146 10.06 -4.56 -14.23
CA LEU A 146 8.80 -4.64 -13.49
C LEU A 146 8.14 -6.00 -13.72
N PRO A 147 7.38 -6.53 -12.74
CA PRO A 147 6.50 -7.67 -12.98
C PRO A 147 5.33 -7.25 -13.86
N GLU A 148 4.73 -8.19 -14.58
CA GLU A 148 3.53 -7.93 -15.40
C GLU A 148 2.28 -7.75 -14.52
N ALA A 149 2.26 -8.35 -13.35
CA ALA A 149 1.20 -8.17 -12.38
C ALA A 149 1.70 -8.33 -10.95
N VAL A 150 1.03 -7.68 -10.03
CA VAL A 150 1.21 -7.84 -8.58
C VAL A 150 -0.08 -8.33 -7.97
N GLU A 151 -0.01 -9.33 -7.12
CA GLU A 151 -1.11 -9.76 -6.28
C GLU A 151 -0.75 -9.48 -4.82
N TYR A 152 -1.68 -8.89 -4.09
CA TYR A 152 -1.61 -8.82 -2.65
C TYR A 152 -2.82 -9.46 -2.00
N ALA A 153 -2.62 -10.06 -0.83
CA ALA A 153 -3.68 -10.63 -0.03
C ALA A 153 -3.41 -10.40 1.45
N PHE A 154 -4.48 -10.26 2.22
CA PHE A 154 -4.44 -10.13 3.68
C PHE A 154 -5.80 -10.47 4.29
N VAL A 155 -5.85 -10.63 5.59
CA VAL A 155 -7.09 -10.78 6.35
C VAL A 155 -7.32 -9.52 7.18
N HIS A 156 -8.47 -8.88 6.96
CA HIS A 156 -8.95 -7.77 7.77
C HIS A 156 -9.82 -8.30 8.90
N PRO A 157 -9.69 -7.83 10.16
CA PRO A 157 -10.40 -8.40 11.31
C PRO A 157 -11.93 -8.35 11.19
N ARG A 158 -12.48 -7.35 10.49
CA ARG A 158 -13.93 -7.20 10.30
C ARG A 158 -14.42 -7.76 8.95
N PHE A 159 -13.65 -7.58 7.88
CA PHE A 159 -14.10 -7.88 6.50
C PHE A 159 -13.54 -9.19 5.96
N GLY A 160 -12.69 -9.90 6.72
CA GLY A 160 -12.14 -11.19 6.32
C GLY A 160 -11.06 -11.07 5.24
N ALA A 161 -10.95 -12.12 4.42
CA ALA A 161 -9.90 -12.24 3.42
C ALA A 161 -10.11 -11.28 2.24
N ILE A 162 -9.11 -10.49 1.97
CA ILE A 162 -9.03 -9.53 0.85
C ILE A 162 -7.91 -10.02 -0.08
N ARG A 163 -8.19 -10.06 -1.39
CA ARG A 163 -7.20 -10.38 -2.43
C ARG A 163 -7.42 -9.51 -3.65
N ARG A 164 -6.36 -8.93 -4.16
CA ARG A 164 -6.40 -8.11 -5.37
C ARG A 164 -5.23 -8.42 -6.29
N ARG A 165 -5.50 -8.38 -7.59
CA ARG A 165 -4.51 -8.49 -8.66
C ARG A 165 -4.53 -7.23 -9.50
N LEU A 166 -3.36 -6.71 -9.77
CA LEU A 166 -3.15 -5.49 -10.54
C LEU A 166 -2.18 -5.80 -11.67
N VAL A 167 -2.58 -5.50 -12.87
CA VAL A 167 -1.69 -5.54 -14.05
C VAL A 167 -0.88 -4.25 -14.06
N ILE A 168 0.39 -4.34 -14.42
CA ILE A 168 1.30 -3.21 -14.59
C ILE A 168 1.52 -3.04 -16.08
N ASP A 169 1.17 -1.85 -16.59
CA ASP A 169 1.30 -1.46 -18.00
C ASP A 169 2.69 -0.85 -18.29
#